data_6f9823d61423930f171d033b4e9516ac
#
_entry.id   6f9823d61423930f171d033b4e9516ac
#
_cell.length_a   1.000
_cell.length_b   1.000
_cell.length_c   1.000
_cell.angle_alpha   90.00
_cell.angle_beta   90.00
_cell.angle_gamma   90.00
#
_symmetry.space_group_name_H-M   'P 1'
#
loop_
_entity.id
_entity.type
_entity.pdbx_description
1 polymer ?
#
loop_
_entity_poly.entity_id
_entity_poly.type
_entity_poly.pdbx_seq_one_letter_code
_entity_poly.pdbx_strand_id
1 'polypeptide(L)'
;MGRGAQTQTMQMTDQQLANQNAMNQALYNQGQSLSSNAAGSYQSLLANPGYTPAQQSAINNQSLGALSSAFGALAQSAANRLARTRNSAGYGDMLDELAREQGRQTASVAQQNQFGFANKAQQDQLTALQGLSGLYGVNTSLLGRTLGIPSQLLNTRTNLANAPGFGSAFAQSLGRSMGGLL
;
A
#
# COMPACT_ATOMS: atom_id res chain seq x y z
N MET A 1 36.69 46.46 -43.34
CA MET A 1 36.62 45.06 -42.89
C MET A 1 35.66 44.86 -41.66
N GLY A 2 34.48 45.46 -41.62
CA GLY A 2 33.61 45.38 -40.43
C GLY A 2 32.22 44.75 -40.61
N ARG A 3 31.73 44.69 -41.87
CA ARG A 3 30.33 44.22 -42.08
C ARG A 3 30.14 42.71 -42.00
N GLY A 4 31.15 41.91 -42.36
CA GLY A 4 31.03 40.43 -42.27
C GLY A 4 31.01 39.88 -40.84
N ALA A 5 31.76 40.49 -39.91
CA ALA A 5 31.76 40.10 -38.50
C ALA A 5 30.43 40.40 -37.78
N GLN A 6 29.81 41.54 -38.12
CA GLN A 6 28.51 41.90 -37.56
C GLN A 6 27.38 40.96 -38.03
N THR A 7 27.42 40.54 -39.29
CA THR A 7 26.44 39.60 -39.85
C THR A 7 26.58 38.20 -39.24
N GLN A 8 27.82 37.73 -39.02
CA GLN A 8 28.06 36.46 -38.33
C GLN A 8 27.60 36.49 -36.88
N THR A 9 27.84 37.58 -36.15
CA THR A 9 27.38 37.71 -34.76
C THR A 9 25.85 37.73 -34.66
N MET A 10 25.16 38.40 -35.57
CA MET A 10 23.69 38.38 -35.65
C MET A 10 23.17 36.97 -35.94
N GLN A 11 23.73 36.25 -36.91
CA GLN A 11 23.32 34.88 -37.23
C GLN A 11 23.52 33.92 -36.07
N MET A 12 24.63 34.04 -35.31
CA MET A 12 24.87 33.23 -34.13
C MET A 12 23.89 33.56 -33.01
N THR A 13 23.53 34.80 -32.81
CA THR A 13 22.54 35.23 -31.83
C THR A 13 21.15 34.71 -32.19
N ASP A 14 20.76 34.81 -33.47
CA ASP A 14 19.47 34.30 -33.95
C ASP A 14 19.37 32.78 -33.81
N GLN A 15 20.46 32.05 -34.08
CA GLN A 15 20.52 30.60 -33.84
C GLN A 15 20.44 30.24 -32.37
N GLN A 16 21.09 30.99 -31.48
CA GLN A 16 20.98 30.78 -30.04
C GLN A 16 19.58 31.03 -29.52
N LEU A 17 18.93 32.09 -29.98
CA LEU A 17 17.54 32.40 -29.65
C LEU A 17 16.58 31.31 -30.15
N ALA A 18 16.76 30.84 -31.37
CA ALA A 18 15.96 29.74 -31.92
C ALA A 18 16.13 28.45 -31.10
N ASN A 19 17.36 28.11 -30.73
CA ASN A 19 17.64 26.94 -29.89
C ASN A 19 17.07 27.05 -28.46
N GLN A 20 17.15 28.26 -27.86
CA GLN A 20 16.51 28.50 -26.54
C GLN A 20 14.99 28.38 -26.61
N ASN A 21 14.38 28.94 -27.66
CA ASN A 21 12.93 28.85 -27.84
C ASN A 21 12.48 27.41 -28.08
N ALA A 22 13.22 26.63 -28.87
CA ALA A 22 12.95 25.20 -29.08
C ALA A 22 13.08 24.39 -27.78
N MET A 23 14.12 24.67 -26.98
CA MET A 23 14.33 24.03 -25.71
C MET A 23 13.23 24.40 -24.68
N ASN A 24 12.85 25.67 -24.60
CA ASN A 24 11.75 26.13 -23.75
C ASN A 24 10.42 25.46 -24.14
N GLN A 25 10.16 25.34 -25.43
CA GLN A 25 8.95 24.70 -25.95
C GLN A 25 8.96 23.20 -25.67
N ALA A 26 10.11 22.53 -25.81
CA ALA A 26 10.26 21.13 -25.43
C ALA A 26 10.05 20.89 -23.93
N LEU A 27 10.63 21.72 -23.08
CA LEU A 27 10.43 21.67 -21.62
C LEU A 27 8.98 21.92 -21.22
N TYR A 28 8.31 22.89 -21.86
CA TYR A 28 6.89 23.16 -21.62
C TYR A 28 6.02 21.96 -22.00
N ASN A 29 6.23 21.39 -23.18
CA ASN A 29 5.49 20.21 -23.66
C ASN A 29 5.75 18.99 -22.76
N GLN A 30 6.99 18.78 -22.33
CA GLN A 30 7.34 17.72 -21.39
C GLN A 30 6.67 17.93 -20.01
N GLY A 31 6.69 19.16 -19.50
CA GLY A 31 6.02 19.50 -18.24
C GLY A 31 4.51 19.27 -18.32
N GLN A 32 3.88 19.63 -19.43
CA GLN A 32 2.46 19.41 -19.64
C GLN A 32 2.10 17.92 -19.76
N SER A 33 2.91 17.13 -20.46
CA SER A 33 2.70 15.70 -20.58
C SER A 33 2.91 14.96 -19.23
N LEU A 34 3.91 15.35 -18.46
CA LEU A 34 4.13 14.82 -17.11
C LEU A 34 2.97 15.17 -16.17
N SER A 35 2.48 16.40 -16.22
CA SER A 35 1.33 16.85 -15.41
C SER A 35 0.06 16.08 -15.77
N SER A 36 -0.23 15.89 -17.06
CA SER A 36 -1.42 15.13 -17.49
C SER A 36 -1.32 13.65 -17.15
N ASN A 37 -0.15 13.03 -17.28
CA ASN A 37 0.07 11.64 -16.90
C ASN A 37 -0.04 11.45 -15.37
N ALA A 38 0.51 12.37 -14.59
CA ALA A 38 0.38 12.36 -13.14
C ALA A 38 -1.07 12.54 -12.71
N ALA A 39 -1.80 13.48 -13.32
CA ALA A 39 -3.22 13.68 -13.04
C ALA A 39 -4.04 12.40 -13.36
N GLY A 40 -3.80 11.77 -14.50
CA GLY A 40 -4.43 10.51 -14.88
C GLY A 40 -4.14 9.37 -13.89
N SER A 41 -2.90 9.26 -13.41
CA SER A 41 -2.51 8.28 -12.41
C SER A 41 -3.23 8.50 -11.08
N TYR A 42 -3.31 9.74 -10.60
CA TYR A 42 -4.03 10.06 -9.37
C TYR A 42 -5.55 9.87 -9.50
N GLN A 43 -6.14 10.19 -10.65
CA GLN A 43 -7.54 9.93 -10.93
C GLN A 43 -7.84 8.42 -10.95
N SER A 44 -6.96 7.63 -11.55
CA SER A 44 -7.06 6.17 -11.54
C SER A 44 -6.98 5.60 -10.12
N LEU A 45 -6.09 6.14 -9.29
CA LEU A 45 -5.94 5.74 -7.90
C LEU A 45 -7.17 6.13 -7.05
N LEU A 46 -7.83 7.25 -7.36
CA LEU A 46 -9.10 7.63 -6.74
C LEU A 46 -10.26 6.73 -7.15
N ALA A 47 -10.29 6.35 -8.42
CA ALA A 47 -11.35 5.49 -8.95
C ALA A 47 -11.25 4.04 -8.41
N ASN A 48 -10.03 3.56 -8.21
CA ASN A 48 -9.75 2.19 -7.76
C ASN A 48 -8.72 2.18 -6.62
N PRO A 49 -9.08 2.69 -5.43
CA PRO A 49 -8.16 2.74 -4.31
C PRO A 49 -7.99 1.36 -3.66
N GLY A 50 -6.81 1.08 -3.14
CA GLY A 50 -6.51 -0.14 -2.40
C GLY A 50 -6.12 -1.32 -3.29
N TYR A 51 -6.29 -2.50 -2.73
CA TYR A 51 -5.99 -3.75 -3.43
C TYR A 51 -7.14 -4.17 -4.33
N THR A 52 -6.83 -4.67 -5.50
CA THR A 52 -7.83 -5.31 -6.38
C THR A 52 -8.41 -6.57 -5.72
N PRO A 53 -9.63 -7.02 -6.10
CA PRO A 53 -10.22 -8.25 -5.56
C PRO A 53 -9.29 -9.48 -5.71
N ALA A 54 -8.56 -9.56 -6.82
CA ALA A 54 -7.58 -10.63 -7.05
C ALA A 54 -6.41 -10.58 -6.04
N GLN A 55 -5.88 -9.38 -5.77
CA GLN A 55 -4.82 -9.18 -4.77
C GLN A 55 -5.32 -9.48 -3.36
N GLN A 56 -6.54 -9.04 -3.00
CA GLN A 56 -7.15 -9.36 -1.71
C GLN A 56 -7.32 -10.87 -1.53
N SER A 57 -7.80 -11.56 -2.55
CA SER A 57 -7.91 -13.02 -2.53
C SER A 57 -6.56 -13.71 -2.39
N ALA A 58 -5.53 -13.24 -3.09
CA ALA A 58 -4.17 -13.78 -2.99
C ALA A 58 -3.60 -13.59 -1.57
N ILE A 59 -3.74 -12.42 -0.97
CA ILE A 59 -3.30 -12.12 0.40
C ILE A 59 -4.05 -13.02 1.40
N ASN A 60 -5.37 -13.14 1.28
CA ASN A 60 -6.16 -14.00 2.14
C ASN A 60 -5.74 -15.47 2.02
N ASN A 61 -5.59 -15.98 0.80
CA ASN A 61 -5.18 -17.36 0.57
C ASN A 61 -3.78 -17.63 1.12
N GLN A 62 -2.85 -16.72 0.95
CA GLN A 62 -1.50 -16.84 1.50
C GLN A 62 -1.50 -16.85 3.02
N SER A 63 -2.23 -15.93 3.65
CA SER A 63 -2.32 -15.81 5.10
C SER A 63 -2.98 -17.05 5.73
N LEU A 64 -4.09 -17.51 5.15
CA LEU A 64 -4.81 -18.69 5.62
C LEU A 64 -4.03 -19.98 5.34
N GLY A 65 -3.31 -20.06 4.21
CA GLY A 65 -2.45 -21.19 3.88
C GLY A 65 -1.29 -21.33 4.85
N ALA A 66 -0.64 -20.21 5.21
CA ALA A 66 0.44 -20.21 6.21
C ALA A 66 -0.08 -20.65 7.59
N LEU A 67 -1.26 -20.13 8.00
CA LEU A 67 -1.89 -20.51 9.25
C LEU A 67 -2.25 -22.01 9.28
N SER A 68 -2.89 -22.51 8.23
CA SER A 68 -3.25 -23.93 8.10
C SER A 68 -2.01 -24.84 8.16
N SER A 69 -0.92 -24.45 7.50
CA SER A 69 0.34 -25.20 7.53
C SER A 69 0.95 -25.24 8.93
N ALA A 70 0.90 -24.15 9.68
CA ALA A 70 1.39 -24.09 11.05
C ALA A 70 0.58 -25.01 11.98
N PHE A 71 -0.76 -24.97 11.89
CA PHE A 71 -1.62 -25.86 12.67
C PHE A 71 -1.48 -27.31 12.26
N GLY A 72 -1.29 -27.61 10.97
CA GLY A 72 -0.99 -28.97 10.49
C GLY A 72 0.30 -29.52 11.08
N ALA A 73 1.36 -28.71 11.15
CA ALA A 73 2.62 -29.12 11.79
C ALA A 73 2.48 -29.37 13.29
N LEU A 74 1.68 -28.57 14.00
CA LEU A 74 1.38 -28.76 15.42
C LEU A 74 0.60 -30.06 15.63
N ALA A 75 -0.43 -30.35 14.85
CA ALA A 75 -1.20 -31.56 14.92
C ALA A 75 -0.32 -32.81 14.65
N GLN A 76 0.57 -32.74 13.67
CA GLN A 76 1.51 -33.82 13.37
C GLN A 76 2.54 -34.03 14.50
N SER A 77 3.03 -32.95 15.10
CA SER A 77 3.92 -33.02 16.28
C SER A 77 3.23 -33.70 17.45
N ALA A 78 1.97 -33.36 17.70
CA ALA A 78 1.14 -33.94 18.72
C ALA A 78 0.92 -35.45 18.47
N ALA A 79 0.61 -35.87 17.24
CA ALA A 79 0.45 -37.24 16.83
C ALA A 79 1.76 -38.06 17.02
N ASN A 80 2.89 -37.48 16.66
CA ASN A 80 4.21 -38.09 16.85
C ASN A 80 4.53 -38.27 18.35
N ARG A 81 4.15 -37.34 19.20
CA ARG A 81 4.32 -37.44 20.65
C ARG A 81 3.45 -38.57 21.23
N LEU A 82 2.19 -38.66 20.81
CA LEU A 82 1.29 -39.73 21.16
C LEU A 82 1.87 -41.11 20.81
N ALA A 83 2.38 -41.28 19.59
CA ALA A 83 2.98 -42.52 19.12
C ALA A 83 4.18 -42.98 19.98
N ARG A 84 4.96 -42.03 20.50
CA ARG A 84 6.13 -42.31 21.36
C ARG A 84 5.74 -42.63 22.79
N THR A 85 4.78 -41.92 23.35
CA THR A 85 4.41 -42.07 24.78
C THR A 85 3.35 -43.13 25.00
N ARG A 86 2.66 -43.59 23.96
CA ARG A 86 1.52 -44.55 24.02
C ARG A 86 0.42 -44.09 24.99
N ASN A 87 0.41 -42.81 25.36
CA ASN A 87 -0.58 -42.23 26.27
C ASN A 87 -1.59 -41.41 25.46
N SER A 88 -2.79 -41.97 25.29
CA SER A 88 -3.88 -41.33 24.55
C SER A 88 -4.74 -40.40 25.41
N ALA A 89 -4.52 -40.36 26.71
CA ALA A 89 -5.29 -39.50 27.63
C ALA A 89 -5.06 -38.03 27.27
N GLY A 90 -6.15 -37.30 27.03
CA GLY A 90 -6.11 -35.90 26.69
C GLY A 90 -5.75 -35.55 25.23
N TYR A 91 -5.47 -36.52 24.36
CA TYR A 91 -5.15 -36.27 22.97
C TYR A 91 -6.36 -35.68 22.19
N GLY A 92 -7.56 -36.19 22.45
CA GLY A 92 -8.79 -35.67 21.87
C GLY A 92 -9.04 -34.24 22.28
N ASP A 93 -8.93 -33.93 23.58
CA ASP A 93 -9.10 -32.58 24.11
C ASP A 93 -8.11 -31.56 23.51
N MET A 94 -6.87 -32.02 23.31
CA MET A 94 -5.84 -31.18 22.68
C MET A 94 -6.14 -30.89 21.20
N LEU A 95 -6.65 -31.86 20.45
CA LEU A 95 -7.06 -31.64 19.06
C LEU A 95 -8.27 -30.69 18.95
N ASP A 96 -9.22 -30.85 19.88
CA ASP A 96 -10.39 -29.96 19.96
C ASP A 96 -9.98 -28.51 20.28
N GLU A 97 -9.05 -28.31 21.21
CA GLU A 97 -8.54 -27.00 21.55
C GLU A 97 -7.73 -26.40 20.38
N LEU A 98 -6.91 -27.23 19.71
CA LEU A 98 -6.19 -26.81 18.51
C LEU A 98 -7.13 -26.35 17.38
N ALA A 99 -8.23 -27.06 17.17
CA ALA A 99 -9.25 -26.72 16.19
C ALA A 99 -9.97 -25.40 16.54
N ARG A 100 -10.31 -25.19 17.81
CA ARG A 100 -10.90 -23.95 18.30
C ARG A 100 -9.95 -22.77 18.15
N GLU A 101 -8.66 -22.95 18.47
CA GLU A 101 -7.65 -21.92 18.33
C GLU A 101 -7.40 -21.58 16.85
N GLN A 102 -7.35 -22.60 15.98
CA GLN A 102 -7.28 -22.39 14.55
C GLN A 102 -8.45 -21.55 14.04
N GLY A 103 -9.68 -21.85 14.50
CA GLY A 103 -10.87 -21.07 14.14
C GLY A 103 -10.76 -19.61 14.59
N ARG A 104 -10.33 -19.36 15.82
CA ARG A 104 -10.12 -18.01 16.36
C ARG A 104 -9.07 -17.24 15.58
N GLN A 105 -7.92 -17.87 15.31
CA GLN A 105 -6.85 -17.21 14.55
C GLN A 105 -7.23 -16.96 13.10
N THR A 106 -7.96 -17.89 12.46
CA THR A 106 -8.49 -17.68 11.12
C THR A 106 -9.40 -16.45 11.05
N ALA A 107 -10.32 -16.31 11.99
CA ALA A 107 -11.19 -15.15 12.08
C ALA A 107 -10.41 -13.84 12.33
N SER A 108 -9.42 -13.89 13.23
CA SER A 108 -8.55 -12.76 13.51
C SER A 108 -7.75 -12.32 12.30
N VAL A 109 -7.14 -13.23 11.56
CA VAL A 109 -6.38 -12.95 10.33
C VAL A 109 -7.29 -12.36 9.24
N ALA A 110 -8.49 -12.92 9.06
CA ALA A 110 -9.46 -12.40 8.10
C ALA A 110 -9.86 -10.96 8.44
N GLN A 111 -10.11 -10.67 9.71
CA GLN A 111 -10.42 -9.32 10.18
C GLN A 111 -9.25 -8.36 9.99
N GLN A 112 -8.03 -8.76 10.33
CA GLN A 112 -6.83 -7.95 10.13
C GLN A 112 -6.59 -7.63 8.65
N ASN A 113 -6.79 -8.60 7.76
CA ASN A 113 -6.68 -8.38 6.33
C ASN A 113 -7.73 -7.37 5.84
N GLN A 114 -8.98 -7.45 6.30
CA GLN A 114 -10.01 -6.48 5.95
C GLN A 114 -9.66 -5.06 6.40
N PHE A 115 -9.16 -4.90 7.64
CA PHE A 115 -8.67 -3.61 8.11
C PHE A 115 -7.47 -3.11 7.30
N GLY A 116 -6.54 -4.00 6.95
CA GLY A 116 -5.40 -3.67 6.10
C GLY A 116 -5.83 -3.18 4.71
N PHE A 117 -6.83 -3.83 4.11
CA PHE A 117 -7.38 -3.43 2.81
C PHE A 117 -8.08 -2.08 2.88
N ALA A 118 -8.88 -1.85 3.92
CA ALA A 118 -9.55 -0.56 4.14
C ALA A 118 -8.54 0.57 4.35
N ASN A 119 -7.52 0.36 5.18
CA ASN A 119 -6.47 1.34 5.42
C ASN A 119 -5.68 1.66 4.15
N LYS A 120 -5.35 0.64 3.34
CA LYS A 120 -4.67 0.86 2.06
C LYS A 120 -5.52 1.70 1.12
N ALA A 121 -6.81 1.42 1.02
CA ALA A 121 -7.73 2.21 0.18
C ALA A 121 -7.80 3.67 0.64
N GLN A 122 -7.87 3.92 1.95
CA GLN A 122 -7.84 5.27 2.51
C GLN A 122 -6.53 6.00 2.22
N GLN A 123 -5.39 5.31 2.37
CA GLN A 123 -4.07 5.87 2.04
C GLN A 123 -3.97 6.26 0.56
N ASP A 124 -4.45 5.40 -0.33
CA ASP A 124 -4.41 5.66 -1.77
C ASP A 124 -5.28 6.86 -2.14
N GLN A 125 -6.48 6.98 -1.55
CA GLN A 125 -7.34 8.15 -1.73
C GLN A 125 -6.67 9.44 -1.24
N LEU A 126 -6.05 9.43 -0.06
CA LEU A 126 -5.33 10.58 0.48
C LEU A 126 -4.13 10.95 -0.39
N THR A 127 -3.37 9.97 -0.86
CA THR A 127 -2.22 10.19 -1.74
C THR A 127 -2.66 10.81 -3.06
N ALA A 128 -3.74 10.30 -3.66
CA ALA A 128 -4.28 10.82 -4.89
C ALA A 128 -4.80 12.25 -4.74
N LEU A 129 -5.50 12.56 -3.63
CA LEU A 129 -5.96 13.91 -3.32
C LEU A 129 -4.81 14.90 -3.14
N GLN A 130 -3.76 14.48 -2.42
CA GLN A 130 -2.57 15.31 -2.24
C GLN A 130 -1.85 15.57 -3.55
N GLY A 131 -1.71 14.53 -4.38
CA GLY A 131 -1.10 14.66 -5.70
C GLY A 131 -1.87 15.60 -6.62
N LEU A 132 -3.19 15.45 -6.69
CA LEU A 132 -4.05 16.36 -7.48
C LEU A 132 -4.04 17.79 -6.93
N SER A 133 -4.06 17.95 -5.61
CA SER A 133 -3.94 19.25 -4.95
C SER A 133 -2.62 19.94 -5.31
N GLY A 134 -1.52 19.20 -5.30
CA GLY A 134 -0.21 19.71 -5.69
C GLY A 134 -0.16 20.13 -7.16
N LEU A 135 -0.79 19.35 -8.06
CA LEU A 135 -0.84 19.66 -9.49
C LEU A 135 -1.71 20.87 -9.82
N TYR A 136 -2.83 21.00 -9.16
CA TYR A 136 -3.81 22.05 -9.48
C TYR A 136 -3.76 23.26 -8.51
N GLY A 137 -2.92 23.22 -7.48
CA GLY A 137 -2.84 24.28 -6.48
C GLY A 137 -4.12 24.47 -5.65
N VAL A 138 -5.00 23.45 -5.61
CA VAL A 138 -6.29 23.50 -4.89
C VAL A 138 -6.16 22.89 -3.51
N ASN A 139 -6.90 23.38 -2.55
CA ASN A 139 -6.93 22.80 -1.20
C ASN A 139 -7.53 21.39 -1.24
N THR A 140 -6.85 20.43 -0.60
CA THR A 140 -7.28 19.01 -0.54
C THR A 140 -8.67 18.82 0.05
N SER A 141 -9.07 19.67 1.01
CA SER A 141 -10.40 19.62 1.60
C SER A 141 -11.51 20.04 0.63
N LEU A 142 -11.23 21.01 -0.21
CA LEU A 142 -12.15 21.45 -1.27
C LEU A 142 -12.30 20.36 -2.34
N LEU A 143 -11.17 19.80 -2.77
CA LEU A 143 -11.13 18.71 -3.75
C LEU A 143 -11.87 17.47 -3.26
N GLY A 144 -11.67 17.09 -1.99
CA GLY A 144 -12.36 15.98 -1.36
C GLY A 144 -13.88 16.14 -1.32
N ARG A 145 -14.38 17.34 -1.03
CA ARG A 145 -15.81 17.66 -1.06
C ARG A 145 -16.39 17.55 -2.47
N THR A 146 -15.67 18.04 -3.45
CA THR A 146 -16.09 17.99 -4.86
C THR A 146 -16.19 16.57 -5.40
N LEU A 147 -15.29 15.68 -4.92
CA LEU A 147 -15.25 14.27 -5.29
C LEU A 147 -16.12 13.38 -4.39
N GLY A 148 -16.86 13.95 -3.44
CA GLY A 148 -17.76 13.21 -2.55
C GLY A 148 -17.05 12.36 -1.50
N ILE A 149 -15.78 12.64 -1.21
CA ILE A 149 -15.00 11.89 -0.22
C ILE A 149 -15.33 12.42 1.18
N PRO A 150 -15.68 11.55 2.15
CA PRO A 150 -16.03 11.95 3.50
C PRO A 150 -14.90 12.74 4.17
N SER A 151 -15.24 13.87 4.79
CA SER A 151 -14.28 14.76 5.48
C SER A 151 -13.52 14.07 6.62
N GLN A 152 -14.06 12.96 7.14
CA GLN A 152 -13.40 12.13 8.14
C GLN A 152 -12.10 11.49 7.63
N LEU A 153 -12.03 11.12 6.34
CA LEU A 153 -10.83 10.61 5.70
C LEU A 153 -9.72 11.65 5.62
N LEU A 154 -10.08 12.93 5.46
CA LEU A 154 -9.12 14.04 5.38
C LEU A 154 -8.51 14.39 6.74
N ASN A 155 -9.21 14.08 7.85
CA ASN A 155 -8.76 14.34 9.21
C ASN A 155 -7.91 13.19 9.80
N THR A 156 -7.88 12.02 9.16
CA THR A 156 -7.12 10.86 9.65
C THR A 156 -5.60 11.03 9.49
N ARG A 157 -5.18 12.09 8.81
CA ARG A 157 -3.76 12.40 8.53
C ARG A 157 -2.88 12.52 9.79
N THR A 158 -3.43 13.02 10.90
CA THR A 158 -2.72 13.18 12.18
C THR A 158 -2.57 11.88 12.95
N ASN A 159 -3.48 10.93 12.77
CA ASN A 159 -3.47 9.68 13.50
C ASN A 159 -2.68 8.55 12.82
N LEU A 160 -2.54 8.57 11.47
CA LEU A 160 -1.76 7.56 10.74
C LEU A 160 -0.25 7.74 10.89
N ALA A 161 0.23 8.97 11.09
CA ALA A 161 1.66 9.23 11.31
C ALA A 161 2.19 8.62 12.62
N ASN A 162 1.29 8.34 13.58
CA ASN A 162 1.60 7.78 14.89
C ASN A 162 1.18 6.31 15.07
N ALA A 163 0.58 5.69 14.04
CA ALA A 163 0.24 4.27 14.12
C ALA A 163 1.50 3.42 13.95
N PRO A 164 1.82 2.52 14.91
CA PRO A 164 2.93 1.59 14.75
C PRO A 164 2.70 0.76 13.49
N GLY A 165 3.72 0.71 12.63
CA GLY A 165 3.64 0.03 11.34
C GLY A 165 3.14 -1.39 11.50
N PHE A 166 2.23 -1.82 10.63
CA PHE A 166 1.53 -3.10 10.64
C PHE A 166 2.46 -4.32 10.83
N GLY A 167 3.70 -4.25 10.33
CA GLY A 167 4.71 -5.29 10.48
C GLY A 167 5.21 -5.50 11.93
N SER A 168 5.22 -4.46 12.76
CA SER A 168 5.67 -4.56 14.15
C SER A 168 4.60 -5.16 15.07
N ALA A 169 3.33 -4.92 14.81
CA ALA A 169 2.22 -5.51 15.56
C ALA A 169 2.10 -7.03 15.29
N PHE A 170 2.33 -7.45 14.05
CA PHE A 170 2.31 -8.86 13.67
C PHE A 170 3.48 -9.64 14.29
N ALA A 171 4.70 -9.08 14.27
CA ALA A 171 5.87 -9.67 14.90
C ALA A 171 5.72 -9.78 16.44
N GLN A 172 5.08 -8.80 17.07
CA GLN A 172 4.81 -8.84 18.52
C GLN A 172 3.74 -9.86 18.90
N SER A 173 2.70 -10.07 18.07
CA SER A 173 1.66 -11.07 18.34
C SER A 173 2.20 -12.50 18.23
N LEU A 174 3.04 -12.79 17.24
CA LEU A 174 3.71 -14.08 17.10
C LEU A 174 4.72 -14.34 18.22
N GLY A 175 5.48 -13.33 18.65
CA GLY A 175 6.45 -13.46 19.73
C GLY A 175 5.80 -13.78 21.09
N ARG A 176 4.60 -13.25 21.36
CA ARG A 176 3.86 -13.51 22.60
C ARG A 176 3.19 -14.88 22.65
N SER A 177 2.71 -15.40 21.52
CA SER A 177 2.10 -16.73 21.47
C SER A 177 3.12 -17.86 21.59
N MET A 178 4.36 -17.65 21.16
CA MET A 178 5.44 -18.64 21.26
C MET A 178 6.20 -18.62 22.59
N GLY A 179 6.19 -17.49 23.32
CA GLY A 179 6.88 -17.34 24.61
C GLY A 179 6.11 -17.91 25.83
N GLY A 180 4.86 -18.31 25.67
CA GLY A 180 4.02 -18.88 26.72
C GLY A 180 4.00 -20.42 26.78
N LEU A 181 4.75 -21.10 25.91
CA LEU A 181 4.77 -22.56 25.75
C LEU A 181 6.13 -23.20 26.11
N LEU A 182 7.04 -22.45 26.71
CA LEU A 182 8.26 -22.96 27.35
C LEU A 182 8.13 -22.84 28.88
#